data_45411969e0487fc091c820946e42a2cd
#
_entry.id   45411969e0487fc091c820946e42a2cd
#
_cell.length_a   1.000
_cell.length_b   1.000
_cell.length_c   1.000
_cell.angle_alpha   90.00
_cell.angle_beta   90.00
_cell.angle_gamma   90.00
#
_symmetry.space_group_name_H-M   'P 1'
#
loop_
_entity.id
_entity.type
_entity.pdbx_description
1 polymer ?
#
loop_
_entity_poly.entity_id
_entity_poly.type
_entity_poly.pdbx_seq_one_letter_code
_entity_poly.pdbx_strand_id
1 'polypeptide(L)'
;MTTRSAVVVGGNRVPFAKAGGPYAAASAQDLLTAALDGLVARFGLAGSQVDEVVAGAVLKHSRDFNLTREAVLASALDPHTPACDLQQACATGVEAVIYTANKIRLGQAEVCVAGGADSASDAPLVVSERLRRALLKASRAVT
;
A
#
# COMPACT_ATOMS: atom_id res chain seq x y z
N MET A 1 10.49 32.22 1.23
CA MET A 1 10.47 30.76 1.43
C MET A 1 11.09 30.12 0.21
N THR A 2 12.25 29.49 0.33
CA THR A 2 12.84 28.71 -0.76
C THR A 2 12.02 27.44 -0.94
N THR A 3 11.34 27.32 -2.08
CA THR A 3 10.55 26.13 -2.42
C THR A 3 11.52 25.00 -2.73
N ARG A 4 11.50 23.93 -1.94
CA ARG A 4 12.29 22.71 -2.23
C ARG A 4 11.71 22.03 -3.48
N SER A 5 12.58 21.41 -4.28
CA SER A 5 12.14 20.56 -5.40
C SER A 5 12.06 19.13 -4.95
N ALA A 6 10.90 18.48 -5.15
CA ALA A 6 10.79 17.04 -5.03
C ALA A 6 11.27 16.39 -6.34
N VAL A 7 12.09 15.36 -6.23
CA VAL A 7 12.61 14.60 -7.36
C VAL A 7 12.33 13.12 -7.20
N VAL A 8 12.10 12.41 -8.31
CA VAL A 8 11.98 10.95 -8.30
C VAL A 8 13.38 10.37 -8.51
N VAL A 9 13.88 9.66 -7.50
CA VAL A 9 15.21 9.03 -7.52
C VAL A 9 15.19 7.69 -8.25
N GLY A 10 14.10 6.96 -8.14
CA GLY A 10 13.90 5.70 -8.82
C GLY A 10 12.65 4.95 -8.35
N GLY A 11 12.51 3.74 -8.79
CA GLY A 11 11.35 2.91 -8.47
C GLY A 11 11.61 1.42 -8.65
N ASN A 12 10.65 0.65 -8.18
CA ASN A 12 10.58 -0.80 -8.36
C ASN A 12 9.12 -1.23 -8.59
N ARG A 13 8.94 -2.41 -9.15
CA ARG A 13 7.61 -2.99 -9.36
C ARG A 13 7.69 -4.50 -9.45
N VAL A 14 6.60 -5.17 -9.14
CA VAL A 14 6.37 -6.56 -9.55
C VAL A 14 5.88 -6.60 -11.00
N PRO A 15 6.18 -7.65 -11.79
CA PRO A 15 5.64 -7.79 -13.15
C PRO A 15 4.12 -7.82 -13.19
N PHE A 16 3.51 -7.35 -14.27
CA PHE A 16 2.09 -7.53 -14.48
C PHE A 16 1.78 -9.00 -14.74
N ALA A 17 0.68 -9.49 -14.17
CA ALA A 17 0.18 -10.83 -14.40
C ALA A 17 -1.35 -10.82 -14.61
N LYS A 18 -1.84 -11.79 -15.37
CA LYS A 18 -3.28 -12.01 -15.55
C LYS A 18 -3.90 -12.44 -14.22
N ALA A 19 -5.11 -11.96 -13.93
CA ALA A 19 -5.91 -12.45 -12.81
C ALA A 19 -6.07 -13.97 -12.86
N GLY A 20 -5.92 -14.63 -11.69
CA GLY A 20 -5.92 -16.10 -11.60
C GLY A 20 -4.65 -16.76 -12.16
N GLY A 21 -3.62 -15.97 -12.53
CA GLY A 21 -2.34 -16.42 -13.06
C GLY A 21 -1.28 -16.62 -11.94
N PRO A 22 0.00 -16.26 -12.20
CA PRO A 22 1.11 -16.53 -11.26
C PRO A 22 0.93 -15.98 -9.85
N TYR A 23 0.15 -14.90 -9.71
CA TYR A 23 -0.15 -14.27 -8.40
C TYR A 23 -1.52 -14.64 -7.84
N ALA A 24 -2.13 -15.77 -8.28
CA ALA A 24 -3.45 -16.19 -7.84
C ALA A 24 -3.60 -16.32 -6.31
N ALA A 25 -2.51 -16.69 -5.63
CA ALA A 25 -2.47 -16.86 -4.18
C ALA A 25 -1.80 -15.67 -3.45
N ALA A 26 -1.36 -14.64 -4.16
CA ALA A 26 -0.72 -13.47 -3.56
C ALA A 26 -1.76 -12.39 -3.24
N SER A 27 -1.71 -11.88 -2.02
CA SER A 27 -2.52 -10.74 -1.59
C SER A 27 -1.97 -9.41 -2.13
N ALA A 28 -2.77 -8.35 -2.06
CA ALA A 28 -2.28 -7.00 -2.36
C ALA A 28 -1.13 -6.59 -1.42
N GLN A 29 -1.16 -7.06 -0.15
CA GLN A 29 -0.08 -6.85 0.81
C GLN A 29 1.21 -7.54 0.36
N ASP A 30 1.15 -8.81 -0.06
CA ASP A 30 2.33 -9.55 -0.55
C ASP A 30 2.99 -8.83 -1.74
N LEU A 31 2.16 -8.36 -2.68
CA LEU A 31 2.64 -7.64 -3.87
C LEU A 31 3.29 -6.31 -3.52
N LEU A 32 2.68 -5.55 -2.60
CA LEU A 32 3.24 -4.28 -2.14
C LEU A 32 4.54 -4.49 -1.36
N THR A 33 4.57 -5.48 -0.46
CA THR A 33 5.78 -5.85 0.29
C THR A 33 6.90 -6.25 -0.65
N ALA A 34 6.64 -7.10 -1.65
CA ALA A 34 7.65 -7.51 -2.63
C ALA A 34 8.18 -6.31 -3.45
N ALA A 35 7.31 -5.36 -3.80
CA ALA A 35 7.72 -4.14 -4.49
C ALA A 35 8.60 -3.25 -3.60
N LEU A 36 8.24 -3.10 -2.31
CA LEU A 36 9.04 -2.37 -1.31
C LEU A 36 10.40 -3.04 -1.08
N ASP A 37 10.46 -4.34 -0.88
CA ASP A 37 11.71 -5.06 -0.65
C ASP A 37 12.65 -4.96 -1.85
N GLY A 38 12.12 -5.04 -3.05
CA GLY A 38 12.90 -4.80 -4.26
C GLY A 38 13.44 -3.36 -4.34
N LEU A 39 12.68 -2.36 -3.87
CA LEU A 39 13.14 -0.98 -3.77
C LEU A 39 14.22 -0.85 -2.68
N VAL A 40 13.98 -1.43 -1.50
CA VAL A 40 14.91 -1.45 -0.37
C VAL A 40 16.25 -2.06 -0.77
N ALA A 41 16.23 -3.21 -1.44
CA ALA A 41 17.44 -3.88 -1.93
C ALA A 41 18.17 -3.01 -2.97
N ARG A 42 17.43 -2.39 -3.90
CA ARG A 42 18.00 -1.56 -4.96
C ARG A 42 18.74 -0.32 -4.45
N PHE A 43 18.26 0.28 -3.38
CA PHE A 43 18.78 1.54 -2.83
C PHE A 43 19.52 1.37 -1.49
N GLY A 44 19.71 0.13 -1.03
CA GLY A 44 20.45 -0.15 0.21
C GLY A 44 19.75 0.39 1.48
N LEU A 45 18.41 0.34 1.51
CA LEU A 45 17.60 0.92 2.59
C LEU A 45 17.23 -0.10 3.70
N ALA A 46 17.83 -1.28 3.72
CA ALA A 46 17.52 -2.29 4.73
C ALA A 46 17.78 -1.76 6.14
N GLY A 47 16.76 -1.87 7.01
CA GLY A 47 16.78 -1.34 8.38
C GLY A 47 16.75 0.19 8.47
N SER A 48 16.63 0.90 7.35
CA SER A 48 16.55 2.37 7.34
C SER A 48 15.11 2.83 7.54
N GLN A 49 14.94 3.91 8.29
CA GLN A 49 13.70 4.65 8.40
C GLN A 49 13.66 5.73 7.31
N VAL A 50 12.61 5.73 6.49
CA VAL A 50 12.26 6.86 5.63
C VAL A 50 11.18 7.70 6.32
N ASP A 51 11.00 8.95 5.87
CA ASP A 51 10.08 9.87 6.54
C ASP A 51 8.62 9.41 6.42
N GLU A 52 8.25 8.80 5.28
CA GLU A 52 6.93 8.21 5.11
C GLU A 52 6.86 7.27 3.90
N VAL A 53 6.10 6.21 4.03
CA VAL A 53 5.62 5.41 2.91
C VAL A 53 4.14 5.71 2.70
N VAL A 54 3.77 6.14 1.50
CA VAL A 54 2.38 6.41 1.11
C VAL A 54 2.00 5.50 -0.05
N ALA A 55 1.05 4.64 0.16
CA ALA A 55 0.59 3.73 -0.88
C ALA A 55 -0.91 3.44 -0.70
N GLY A 56 -1.46 2.57 -1.50
CA GLY A 56 -2.84 2.13 -1.35
C GLY A 56 -3.24 1.12 -2.39
N ALA A 57 -4.50 0.71 -2.32
CA ALA A 57 -5.14 -0.21 -3.24
C ALA A 57 -6.63 0.14 -3.38
N VAL A 58 -7.23 -0.23 -4.49
CA VAL A 58 -8.69 -0.16 -4.68
C VAL A 58 -9.36 -1.36 -4.06
N LEU A 59 -8.82 -2.56 -4.31
CA LEU A 59 -9.36 -3.83 -3.83
C LEU A 59 -8.66 -4.21 -2.52
N LYS A 60 -9.24 -3.75 -1.39
CA LYS A 60 -8.72 -4.03 -0.05
C LYS A 60 -9.69 -4.88 0.76
N HIS A 61 -9.16 -5.83 1.50
CA HIS A 61 -9.91 -6.58 2.51
C HIS A 61 -9.97 -5.82 3.84
N SER A 62 -10.90 -6.21 4.70
CA SER A 62 -10.97 -5.67 6.07
C SER A 62 -9.74 -6.02 6.92
N ARG A 63 -8.97 -7.06 6.57
CA ARG A 63 -7.68 -7.36 7.18
C ARG A 63 -6.61 -6.30 6.88
N ASP A 64 -6.76 -5.56 5.78
CA ASP A 64 -5.78 -4.62 5.25
C ASP A 64 -6.27 -3.17 5.38
N PHE A 65 -6.85 -2.77 6.51
CA PHE A 65 -7.35 -1.40 6.71
C PHE A 65 -6.30 -0.32 6.45
N ASN A 66 -5.07 -0.58 6.87
CA ASN A 66 -3.92 0.21 6.45
C ASN A 66 -2.92 -0.73 5.76
N LEU A 67 -3.19 -1.04 4.50
CA LEU A 67 -2.37 -1.92 3.67
C LEU A 67 -0.91 -1.49 3.64
N THR A 68 -0.67 -0.19 3.53
CA THR A 68 0.67 0.39 3.47
C THR A 68 1.44 0.12 4.77
N ARG A 69 0.78 0.24 5.93
CA ARG A 69 1.39 -0.07 7.23
C ARG A 69 1.77 -1.54 7.34
N GLU A 70 0.86 -2.44 6.95
CA GLU A 70 1.12 -3.88 6.97
C GLU A 70 2.29 -4.25 6.03
N ALA A 71 2.35 -3.63 4.85
CA ALA A 71 3.45 -3.84 3.92
C ALA A 71 4.80 -3.32 4.46
N VAL A 72 4.83 -2.17 5.14
CA VAL A 72 6.04 -1.66 5.79
C VAL A 72 6.51 -2.60 6.89
N LEU A 73 5.60 -3.07 7.74
CA LEU A 73 5.92 -4.01 8.84
C LEU A 73 6.44 -5.36 8.32
N ALA A 74 6.01 -5.79 7.14
CA ALA A 74 6.44 -7.03 6.51
C ALA A 74 7.69 -6.86 5.64
N SER A 75 8.12 -5.61 5.36
CA SER A 75 9.28 -5.31 4.53
C SER A 75 10.59 -5.23 5.32
N ALA A 76 11.70 -5.07 4.61
CA ALA A 76 13.00 -4.86 5.22
C ALA A 76 13.29 -3.40 5.64
N LEU A 77 12.33 -2.48 5.57
CA LEU A 77 12.45 -1.14 6.17
C LEU A 77 12.42 -1.20 7.69
N ASP A 78 12.90 -0.12 8.35
CA ASP A 78 12.70 0.02 9.79
C ASP A 78 11.19 0.03 10.11
N PRO A 79 10.70 -0.78 11.05
CA PRO A 79 9.28 -0.85 11.41
C PRO A 79 8.72 0.46 12.00
N HIS A 80 9.58 1.41 12.41
CA HIS A 80 9.15 2.75 12.85
C HIS A 80 8.88 3.71 11.68
N THR A 81 9.15 3.29 10.43
CA THR A 81 8.81 4.09 9.25
C THR A 81 7.31 4.40 9.24
N PRO A 82 6.90 5.69 9.23
CA PRO A 82 5.49 6.06 9.12
C PRO A 82 4.87 5.54 7.82
N ALA A 83 3.61 5.14 7.87
CA ALA A 83 2.91 4.62 6.71
C ALA A 83 1.48 5.16 6.63
N CYS A 84 1.10 5.67 5.47
CA CYS A 84 -0.22 6.22 5.20
C CYS A 84 -0.88 5.48 4.02
N ASP A 85 -2.10 5.03 4.24
CA ASP A 85 -2.92 4.44 3.19
C ASP A 85 -3.75 5.53 2.53
N LEU A 86 -3.72 5.56 1.20
CA LEU A 86 -4.43 6.55 0.39
C LEU A 86 -5.23 5.82 -0.67
N GLN A 87 -6.40 6.34 -1.02
CA GLN A 87 -7.23 5.76 -2.08
C GLN A 87 -7.88 6.84 -2.93
N GLN A 88 -7.59 6.77 -4.22
CA GLN A 88 -8.21 7.60 -5.26
C GLN A 88 -8.51 6.77 -6.50
N ALA A 89 -9.16 5.63 -6.32
CA ALA A 89 -9.44 4.66 -7.38
C ALA A 89 -8.17 4.37 -8.23
N CYS A 90 -8.28 4.35 -9.55
CA CYS A 90 -7.14 4.08 -10.44
C CYS A 90 -6.01 5.12 -10.36
N ALA A 91 -6.26 6.29 -9.77
CA ALA A 91 -5.28 7.36 -9.59
C ALA A 91 -4.51 7.27 -8.26
N THR A 92 -4.75 6.26 -7.42
CA THR A 92 -4.15 6.11 -6.09
C THR A 92 -2.61 6.25 -6.11
N GLY A 93 -1.92 5.56 -7.01
CA GLY A 93 -0.46 5.64 -7.10
C GLY A 93 0.06 7.03 -7.51
N VAL A 94 -0.64 7.71 -8.41
CA VAL A 94 -0.29 9.09 -8.82
C VAL A 94 -0.54 10.05 -7.67
N GLU A 95 -1.66 9.93 -6.96
CA GLU A 95 -1.96 10.76 -5.80
C GLU A 95 -0.97 10.55 -4.65
N ALA A 96 -0.51 9.32 -4.43
CA ALA A 96 0.54 9.04 -3.46
C ALA A 96 1.84 9.80 -3.79
N VAL A 97 2.21 9.87 -5.07
CA VAL A 97 3.37 10.67 -5.53
C VAL A 97 3.14 12.16 -5.30
N ILE A 98 1.96 12.69 -5.64
CA ILE A 98 1.61 14.11 -5.44
C ILE A 98 1.66 14.45 -3.95
N TYR A 99 1.07 13.60 -3.11
CA TYR A 99 1.04 13.79 -1.67
C TYR A 99 2.44 13.87 -1.07
N THR A 100 3.30 12.90 -1.36
CA THR A 100 4.68 12.86 -0.86
C THR A 100 5.52 14.01 -1.42
N ALA A 101 5.37 14.35 -2.70
CA ALA A 101 6.06 15.49 -3.32
C ALA A 101 5.69 16.81 -2.65
N ASN A 102 4.43 17.00 -2.28
CA ASN A 102 3.98 18.19 -1.56
C ASN A 102 4.59 18.27 -0.15
N LYS A 103 4.68 17.17 0.59
CA LYS A 103 5.36 17.12 1.90
C LYS A 103 6.84 17.51 1.77
N ILE A 104 7.55 17.00 0.77
CA ILE A 104 8.95 17.34 0.51
C ILE A 104 9.09 18.83 0.18
N ARG A 105 8.23 19.36 -0.69
CA ARG A 105 8.26 20.79 -1.08
C ARG A 105 7.98 21.71 0.09
N LEU A 106 7.14 21.31 1.03
CA LEU A 106 6.83 22.06 2.25
C LEU A 106 7.88 21.87 3.36
N GLY A 107 8.90 21.02 3.16
CA GLY A 107 9.93 20.74 4.15
C GLY A 107 9.44 19.87 5.32
N GLN A 108 8.34 19.15 5.14
CA GLN A 108 7.78 18.23 6.14
C GLN A 108 8.40 16.83 6.06
N ALA A 109 9.05 16.51 4.95
CA ALA A 109 9.75 15.27 4.72
C ALA A 109 10.94 15.51 3.76
N GLU A 110 11.91 14.61 3.77
CA GLU A 110 13.07 14.62 2.86
C GLU A 110 13.08 13.41 1.93
N VAL A 111 12.75 12.23 2.46
CA VAL A 111 12.74 10.98 1.71
C VAL A 111 11.43 10.24 1.95
N CYS A 112 10.65 10.05 0.89
CA CYS A 112 9.41 9.31 0.94
C CYS A 112 9.38 8.19 -0.11
N VAL A 113 8.57 7.19 0.14
CA VAL A 113 8.21 6.17 -0.85
C VAL A 113 6.73 6.32 -1.18
N ALA A 114 6.40 6.33 -2.46
CA ALA A 114 5.03 6.44 -2.95
C ALA A 114 4.69 5.29 -3.90
N GLY A 115 3.51 4.71 -3.79
CA GLY A 115 3.13 3.59 -4.65
C GLY A 115 1.72 3.07 -4.44
N GLY A 116 1.55 1.79 -4.74
CA GLY A 116 0.30 1.07 -4.56
C GLY A 116 0.35 -0.33 -5.17
N ALA A 117 -0.59 -1.16 -4.80
CA ALA A 117 -0.75 -2.50 -5.36
C ALA A 117 -2.22 -2.90 -5.38
N ASP A 118 -2.63 -3.54 -6.46
CA ASP A 118 -3.94 -4.16 -6.57
C ASP A 118 -3.81 -5.58 -7.12
N SER A 119 -4.63 -6.49 -6.63
CA SER A 119 -4.74 -7.85 -7.14
C SER A 119 -6.21 -8.19 -7.43
N ALA A 120 -6.55 -8.31 -8.72
CA ALA A 120 -7.87 -8.81 -9.10
C ALA A 120 -8.06 -10.30 -8.76
N SER A 121 -6.98 -11.02 -8.43
CA SER A 121 -7.04 -12.40 -7.91
C SER A 121 -7.41 -12.46 -6.44
N ASP A 122 -7.13 -11.42 -5.67
CA ASP A 122 -7.43 -11.29 -4.25
C ASP A 122 -8.53 -10.24 -4.02
N ALA A 123 -9.56 -10.23 -4.87
CA ALA A 123 -10.67 -9.29 -4.69
C ALA A 123 -11.57 -9.71 -3.51
N PRO A 124 -12.01 -8.77 -2.65
CA PRO A 124 -12.91 -9.08 -1.54
C PRO A 124 -14.28 -9.55 -2.07
N LEU A 125 -14.82 -10.59 -1.46
CA LEU A 125 -16.17 -11.05 -1.77
C LEU A 125 -17.20 -10.12 -1.11
N VAL A 126 -18.03 -9.50 -1.94
CA VAL A 126 -19.11 -8.62 -1.48
C VAL A 126 -20.43 -9.37 -1.55
N VAL A 127 -21.15 -9.43 -0.45
CA VAL A 127 -22.48 -10.02 -0.37
C VAL A 127 -23.56 -8.93 -0.29
N SER A 128 -24.80 -9.29 -0.66
CA SER A 128 -25.90 -8.35 -0.56
C SER A 128 -26.10 -7.91 0.91
N GLU A 129 -26.58 -6.68 1.12
CA GLU A 129 -26.82 -6.13 2.47
C GLU A 129 -27.78 -7.03 3.29
N ARG A 130 -28.76 -7.65 2.63
CA ARG A 130 -29.68 -8.59 3.26
C ARG A 130 -28.93 -9.80 3.84
N LEU A 131 -28.03 -10.39 3.06
CA LEU A 131 -27.22 -11.55 3.51
C LEU A 131 -26.24 -11.13 4.60
N ARG A 132 -25.57 -9.99 4.44
CA ARG A 132 -24.67 -9.45 5.46
C ARG A 132 -25.37 -9.30 6.82
N ARG A 133 -26.56 -8.70 6.85
CA ARG A 133 -27.35 -8.54 8.08
C ARG A 133 -27.77 -9.88 8.67
N ALA A 134 -28.15 -10.86 7.85
CA ALA A 134 -28.51 -12.19 8.32
C ALA A 134 -27.31 -12.89 8.97
N LEU A 135 -26.14 -12.83 8.36
CA LEU A 135 -24.90 -13.41 8.89
C LEU A 135 -24.49 -12.74 10.22
N LEU A 136 -24.56 -11.40 10.31
CA LEU A 136 -24.27 -10.68 11.56
C LEU A 136 -25.28 -11.03 12.69
N LYS A 137 -26.53 -11.24 12.35
CA LYS A 137 -27.53 -11.68 13.33
C LYS A 137 -27.23 -13.11 13.80
N ALA A 138 -26.89 -14.00 12.88
CA ALA A 138 -26.54 -15.38 13.22
C ALA A 138 -25.29 -15.47 14.10
N SER A 139 -24.24 -14.69 13.79
CA SER A 139 -23.01 -14.69 14.60
C SER A 139 -23.23 -14.23 16.05
N ARG A 140 -24.19 -13.33 16.28
CA ARG A 140 -24.54 -12.84 17.64
C ARG A 140 -25.48 -13.81 18.40
N ALA A 141 -26.08 -14.77 17.73
CA ALA A 141 -26.98 -15.73 18.35
C ALA A 141 -26.24 -16.98 18.89
N VAL A 142 -24.96 -17.11 18.59
CA VAL A 142 -24.10 -18.26 19.00
C VAL A 142 -23.32 -17.94 20.29
N THR A 143 -23.45 -16.73 20.83
CA THR A 143 -22.92 -16.33 22.13
C THR A 143 -24.02 -16.21 23.14
#